data_1d30a6adbec4764fbf9f64e8073773af
#
_entry.id   1d30a6adbec4764fbf9f64e8073773af
#
_cell.length_a   1.000
_cell.length_b   1.000
_cell.length_c   1.000
_cell.angle_alpha   90.00
_cell.angle_beta   90.00
_cell.angle_gamma   90.00
#
_symmetry.space_group_name_H-M   'P 1'
#
loop_
_entity.id
_entity.type
_entity.pdbx_description
1 polymer ?
#
loop_
_entity_poly.entity_id
_entity_poly.type
_entity_poly.pdbx_seq_one_letter_code
_entity_poly.pdbx_strand_id
1 'polypeptide(L)'
;MVITLSSELQRADKGIVGFLKSLTMTDTDRANAANRSVIEYQPCAVDAFFEPNRGVYNAVVSGGENRMRVNALVSQAICAIENNFPVIILHEGNHELERQMRNTFTSSGRYLEISNRTPCFEPFYSLNELEIANQILEAAPKEYDIRFSARYYIEGVSEYLKKSGKRLSFKLFSTCPHALLFDKVEDLRMQGKISDAEEQEIKSKLMMGQSENYKLDTYMASLKMEMANLMYVPRNGQHPTNIISASSQKSVLCVDLTSATNKLLLNTIVFQLKLALTKGYRYTLLVDSIPLNANESYATFLKTPTDRICTMISSDDFYSMMGGDERAFATLIGNSQITVVMSHTSGNSATKWAEVFGQYDKYETSYSRSKGSSRRTPFSLFASPHQSSSVSISERREYIVKPEAIMRMRYGEAYVLSAARGELAHLILNG
;
A
#
# COMPACT_ATOMS: atom_id res chain seq x y z
N MET A 1 -13.54 20.04 8.01
CA MET A 1 -12.89 21.33 8.36
C MET A 1 -11.43 21.17 8.07
N VAL A 2 -11.04 21.56 6.87
CA VAL A 2 -9.64 21.54 6.47
C VAL A 2 -8.91 22.37 7.50
N ILE A 3 -8.00 21.76 8.25
CA ILE A 3 -6.93 22.54 8.84
C ILE A 3 -6.17 23.07 7.61
N THR A 4 -6.66 24.17 7.03
CA THR A 4 -5.75 25.09 6.43
C THR A 4 -4.83 25.36 7.60
N LEU A 5 -3.65 24.77 7.56
CA LEU A 5 -2.49 25.12 8.36
C LEU A 5 -2.19 26.57 8.00
N SER A 6 -3.19 27.40 8.24
CA SER A 6 -3.20 28.80 7.94
C SER A 6 -2.48 29.50 9.05
N SER A 7 -1.86 30.59 8.71
CA SER A 7 -1.29 31.59 9.60
C SER A 7 -2.08 31.92 10.88
N GLU A 8 -3.32 31.46 11.00
CA GLU A 8 -4.19 31.68 12.18
C GLU A 8 -3.91 30.71 13.32
N LEU A 9 -3.59 29.42 13.09
CA LEU A 9 -3.12 28.51 14.13
C LEU A 9 -1.70 28.87 14.59
N GLN A 10 -0.86 29.36 13.70
CA GLN A 10 0.43 29.95 14.08
C GLN A 10 0.26 31.20 14.97
N ARG A 11 -0.88 31.87 14.93
CA ARG A 11 -1.20 33.01 15.81
C ARG A 11 -1.72 32.59 17.17
N ALA A 12 -2.40 31.47 17.29
CA ALA A 12 -2.96 31.01 18.58
C ALA A 12 -1.88 30.48 19.56
N ASP A 13 -0.77 29.92 19.05
CA ASP A 13 0.34 29.44 19.86
C ASP A 13 1.31 30.53 20.35
N LYS A 14 1.04 31.78 19.99
CA LYS A 14 1.69 32.97 20.58
C LYS A 14 1.09 33.40 21.91
N GLY A 15 0.50 32.43 22.61
CA GLY A 15 0.08 32.64 23.98
C GLY A 15 1.26 32.91 24.94
N ILE A 16 0.98 33.35 26.14
CA ILE A 16 1.96 33.73 27.18
C ILE A 16 3.10 32.73 27.34
N VAL A 17 2.87 31.41 27.12
CA VAL A 17 3.89 30.35 27.21
C VAL A 17 4.91 30.41 26.05
N GLY A 18 4.45 30.69 24.86
CA GLY A 18 5.31 30.89 23.68
C GLY A 18 6.16 32.17 23.82
N PHE A 19 5.55 33.22 24.35
CA PHE A 19 6.23 34.48 24.63
C PHE A 19 7.30 34.32 25.74
N LEU A 20 6.98 33.64 26.85
CA LEU A 20 7.97 33.34 27.90
C LEU A 20 9.12 32.46 27.41
N LYS A 21 8.83 31.43 26.59
CA LYS A 21 9.89 30.63 25.94
C LYS A 21 10.78 31.50 25.02
N SER A 22 10.19 32.43 24.28
CA SER A 22 10.96 33.31 23.38
C SER A 22 11.88 34.29 24.11
N LEU A 23 11.55 34.67 25.33
CA LEU A 23 12.36 35.56 26.20
C LEU A 23 13.57 34.86 26.80
N THR A 24 13.54 33.52 26.94
CA THR A 24 14.63 32.71 27.53
C THR A 24 15.52 32.05 26.49
N MET A 25 15.14 32.06 25.21
CA MET A 25 15.93 31.46 24.12
C MET A 25 17.12 32.36 23.73
N THR A 26 18.30 31.76 23.61
CA THR A 26 19.45 32.41 23.03
C THR A 26 19.24 32.61 21.52
N ASP A 27 20.01 33.50 20.89
CA ASP A 27 19.94 33.70 19.42
C ASP A 27 20.27 32.41 18.66
N THR A 28 21.18 31.60 19.22
CA THR A 28 21.53 30.28 18.68
C THR A 28 20.32 29.30 18.75
N ASP A 29 19.59 29.30 19.86
CA ASP A 29 18.40 28.45 20.02
C ASP A 29 17.28 28.86 19.05
N ARG A 30 17.12 30.18 18.82
CA ARG A 30 16.15 30.70 17.83
C ARG A 30 16.52 30.29 16.41
N ALA A 31 17.79 30.38 16.04
CA ALA A 31 18.29 29.94 14.74
C ALA A 31 18.07 28.43 14.55
N ASN A 32 18.40 27.62 15.56
CA ASN A 32 18.19 26.18 15.54
C ASN A 32 16.70 25.81 15.44
N ALA A 33 15.81 26.49 16.15
CA ALA A 33 14.38 26.28 16.08
C ALA A 33 13.82 26.63 14.68
N ALA A 34 14.31 27.71 14.06
CA ALA A 34 13.94 28.08 12.70
C ALA A 34 14.43 27.06 11.66
N ASN A 35 15.66 26.56 11.82
CA ASN A 35 16.27 25.60 10.91
C ASN A 35 15.62 24.20 10.99
N ARG A 36 15.08 23.83 12.17
CA ARG A 36 14.48 22.51 12.39
C ARG A 36 13.16 22.31 11.61
N SER A 37 12.43 23.37 11.32
CA SER A 37 11.23 23.36 10.45
C SER A 37 10.13 22.36 10.81
N VAL A 38 10.00 21.93 12.07
CA VAL A 38 8.90 21.06 12.52
C VAL A 38 7.78 21.92 13.10
N ILE A 39 6.57 21.67 12.61
CA ILE A 39 5.37 22.33 13.10
C ILE A 39 4.72 21.44 14.17
N GLU A 40 4.55 21.93 15.38
CA GLU A 40 3.88 21.22 16.47
C GLU A 40 2.43 21.69 16.59
N TYR A 41 1.50 20.75 16.61
CA TYR A 41 0.07 21.01 16.66
C TYR A 41 -0.59 20.39 17.88
N GLN A 42 -1.78 20.92 18.17
CA GLN A 42 -2.73 20.33 19.10
C GLN A 42 -3.31 19.01 18.56
N PRO A 43 -4.01 18.20 19.38
CA PRO A 43 -4.64 16.95 18.95
C PRO A 43 -5.44 17.09 17.66
N CYS A 44 -5.26 16.13 16.75
CA CYS A 44 -5.86 16.10 15.41
C CYS A 44 -6.53 14.75 15.17
N ALA A 45 -7.69 14.75 14.56
CA ALA A 45 -8.33 13.51 14.12
C ALA A 45 -7.64 12.96 12.86
N VAL A 46 -7.53 11.62 12.74
CA VAL A 46 -6.87 10.96 11.60
C VAL A 46 -7.56 11.29 10.28
N ASP A 47 -8.88 11.41 10.28
CA ASP A 47 -9.70 11.76 9.13
C ASP A 47 -9.45 13.18 8.61
N ALA A 48 -8.86 14.07 9.39
CA ALA A 48 -8.50 15.41 8.94
C ALA A 48 -7.43 15.40 7.81
N PHE A 49 -6.68 14.30 7.64
CA PHE A 49 -5.74 14.15 6.54
C PHE A 49 -6.41 13.72 5.23
N PHE A 50 -7.52 12.99 5.34
CA PHE A 50 -8.22 12.35 4.23
C PHE A 50 -9.62 12.97 4.09
N GLU A 51 -9.67 14.28 3.84
CA GLU A 51 -10.94 14.97 3.69
C GLU A 51 -11.59 14.73 2.32
N PRO A 52 -12.89 14.44 2.27
CA PRO A 52 -13.64 14.16 1.05
C PRO A 52 -13.50 15.23 -0.03
N ASN A 53 -13.46 16.49 0.38
CA ASN A 53 -13.39 17.66 -0.53
C ASN A 53 -12.02 17.85 -1.19
N ARG A 54 -10.98 17.11 -0.75
CA ARG A 54 -9.61 17.23 -1.28
C ARG A 54 -9.20 16.11 -2.21
N GLY A 55 -10.03 15.10 -2.35
CA GLY A 55 -9.72 13.92 -3.15
C GLY A 55 -8.96 12.84 -2.38
N VAL A 56 -8.47 11.86 -3.10
CA VAL A 56 -7.72 10.72 -2.59
C VAL A 56 -6.24 10.89 -2.83
N TYR A 57 -5.40 10.45 -1.90
CA TYR A 57 -3.97 10.67 -1.92
C TYR A 57 -3.20 9.36 -1.90
N ASN A 58 -2.06 9.35 -2.60
CA ASN A 58 -1.04 8.35 -2.34
C ASN A 58 -0.46 8.58 -0.95
N ALA A 59 -0.51 7.57 -0.10
CA ALA A 59 -0.08 7.72 1.29
C ALA A 59 0.68 6.48 1.79
N VAL A 60 1.55 6.71 2.76
CA VAL A 60 2.20 5.67 3.55
C VAL A 60 1.91 5.90 5.02
N VAL A 61 1.52 4.83 5.72
CA VAL A 61 1.32 4.83 7.18
C VAL A 61 2.20 3.76 7.79
N SER A 62 3.10 4.15 8.67
CA SER A 62 4.09 3.24 9.25
C SER A 62 4.14 3.35 10.77
N GLY A 63 4.24 2.20 11.41
CA GLY A 63 4.40 2.10 12.86
C GLY A 63 3.10 2.18 13.66
N GLY A 64 3.25 2.32 14.97
CA GLY A 64 2.14 2.48 15.90
C GLY A 64 1.26 1.25 16.07
N GLU A 65 0.13 1.46 16.72
CA GLU A 65 -0.84 0.38 16.94
C GLU A 65 -1.72 0.12 15.72
N ASN A 66 -2.15 -1.14 15.56
CA ASN A 66 -3.01 -1.56 14.46
C ASN A 66 -4.28 -0.71 14.33
N ARG A 67 -4.92 -0.35 15.44
CA ARG A 67 -6.14 0.46 15.44
C ARG A 67 -5.95 1.82 14.75
N MET A 68 -4.81 2.48 15.00
CA MET A 68 -4.54 3.80 14.39
C MET A 68 -4.32 3.67 12.88
N ARG A 69 -3.60 2.63 12.44
CA ARG A 69 -3.42 2.34 11.02
C ARG A 69 -4.75 2.01 10.33
N VAL A 70 -5.58 1.19 10.98
CA VAL A 70 -6.92 0.83 10.47
C VAL A 70 -7.79 2.07 10.31
N ASN A 71 -7.80 2.98 11.30
CA ASN A 71 -8.55 4.23 11.21
C ASN A 71 -8.13 5.06 9.98
N ALA A 72 -6.82 5.14 9.70
CA ALA A 72 -6.32 5.84 8.52
C ALA A 72 -6.80 5.20 7.21
N LEU A 73 -6.77 3.85 7.12
CA LEU A 73 -7.26 3.11 5.95
C LEU A 73 -8.78 3.30 5.76
N VAL A 74 -9.55 3.25 6.85
CA VAL A 74 -11.01 3.47 6.80
C VAL A 74 -11.34 4.90 6.36
N SER A 75 -10.64 5.90 6.89
CA SER A 75 -10.83 7.30 6.50
C SER A 75 -10.54 7.52 5.01
N GLN A 76 -9.47 6.91 4.48
CA GLN A 76 -9.16 6.96 3.05
C GLN A 76 -10.24 6.23 2.21
N ALA A 77 -10.76 5.12 2.69
CA ALA A 77 -11.84 4.40 2.02
C ALA A 77 -13.14 5.24 1.96
N ILE A 78 -13.51 5.89 3.06
CA ILE A 78 -14.65 6.81 3.11
C ILE A 78 -14.46 7.93 2.08
N CYS A 79 -13.30 8.59 2.10
CA CYS A 79 -12.95 9.64 1.17
C CYS A 79 -13.06 9.18 -0.30
N ALA A 80 -12.56 7.97 -0.61
CA ALA A 80 -12.64 7.41 -1.95
C ALA A 80 -14.08 7.15 -2.39
N ILE A 81 -14.91 6.56 -1.54
CA ILE A 81 -16.32 6.26 -1.84
C ILE A 81 -17.15 7.53 -2.03
N GLU A 82 -16.91 8.56 -1.24
CA GLU A 82 -17.57 9.86 -1.38
C GLU A 82 -17.17 10.57 -2.68
N ASN A 83 -15.95 10.35 -3.15
CA ASN A 83 -15.48 10.77 -4.47
C ASN A 83 -15.86 9.80 -5.60
N ASN A 84 -16.74 8.82 -5.31
CA ASN A 84 -17.28 7.86 -6.28
C ASN A 84 -16.23 6.92 -6.90
N PHE A 85 -15.13 6.65 -6.20
CA PHE A 85 -14.14 5.65 -6.57
C PHE A 85 -14.38 4.33 -5.85
N PRO A 86 -14.26 3.18 -6.54
CA PRO A 86 -14.21 1.88 -5.88
C PRO A 86 -12.94 1.78 -5.01
N VAL A 87 -13.02 0.96 -3.97
CA VAL A 87 -11.91 0.71 -3.05
C VAL A 87 -11.57 -0.76 -3.08
N ILE A 88 -10.31 -1.08 -3.35
CA ILE A 88 -9.77 -2.43 -3.28
C ILE A 88 -8.80 -2.47 -2.10
N ILE A 89 -9.06 -3.38 -1.17
CA ILE A 89 -8.28 -3.54 0.05
C ILE A 89 -7.63 -4.91 0.02
N LEU A 90 -6.32 -4.94 0.10
CA LEU A 90 -5.53 -6.16 0.22
C LEU A 90 -4.88 -6.19 1.61
N HIS A 91 -5.09 -7.25 2.37
CA HIS A 91 -4.49 -7.38 3.70
C HIS A 91 -4.15 -8.84 4.01
N GLU A 92 -3.32 -9.04 5.01
CA GLU A 92 -2.94 -10.35 5.52
C GLU A 92 -3.46 -10.51 6.96
N GLY A 93 -4.66 -11.09 7.10
CA GLY A 93 -5.24 -11.46 8.39
C GLY A 93 -5.62 -10.31 9.33
N ASN A 94 -5.77 -9.08 8.84
CA ASN A 94 -6.19 -7.96 9.68
C ASN A 94 -7.70 -7.96 9.92
N HIS A 95 -8.16 -8.77 10.88
CA HIS A 95 -9.59 -8.87 11.21
C HIS A 95 -10.21 -7.59 11.76
N GLU A 96 -9.41 -6.69 12.35
CA GLU A 96 -9.90 -5.39 12.80
C GLU A 96 -10.25 -4.50 11.60
N LEU A 97 -9.41 -4.51 10.57
CA LEU A 97 -9.66 -3.82 9.31
C LEU A 97 -10.93 -4.35 8.64
N GLU A 98 -11.08 -5.68 8.49
CA GLU A 98 -12.29 -6.29 7.97
C GLU A 98 -13.54 -5.84 8.73
N ARG A 99 -13.48 -5.91 10.05
CA ARG A 99 -14.59 -5.56 10.91
C ARG A 99 -15.01 -4.09 10.75
N GLN A 100 -14.05 -3.17 10.76
CA GLN A 100 -14.35 -1.75 10.63
C GLN A 100 -14.86 -1.42 9.22
N MET A 101 -14.28 -1.96 8.17
CA MET A 101 -14.76 -1.77 6.80
C MET A 101 -16.18 -2.31 6.62
N ARG A 102 -16.46 -3.50 7.15
CA ARG A 102 -17.80 -4.09 7.13
C ARG A 102 -18.80 -3.19 7.85
N ASN A 103 -18.50 -2.75 9.06
CA ASN A 103 -19.39 -1.88 9.84
C ASN A 103 -19.69 -0.55 9.13
N THR A 104 -18.68 0.01 8.47
CA THR A 104 -18.79 1.31 7.78
C THR A 104 -19.61 1.21 6.49
N PHE A 105 -19.43 0.14 5.69
CA PHE A 105 -19.95 0.11 4.32
C PHE A 105 -21.09 -0.89 4.07
N THR A 106 -21.42 -1.78 5.02
CA THR A 106 -22.52 -2.75 4.83
C THR A 106 -23.88 -2.07 4.66
N SER A 107 -24.16 -1.02 5.44
CA SER A 107 -25.43 -0.30 5.37
C SER A 107 -25.69 0.37 4.02
N SER A 108 -24.63 0.73 3.29
CA SER A 108 -24.71 1.30 1.95
C SER A 108 -24.88 0.25 0.84
N GLY A 109 -24.82 -1.05 1.17
CA GLY A 109 -24.82 -2.14 0.19
C GLY A 109 -23.60 -2.23 -0.70
N ARG A 110 -22.51 -1.50 -0.37
CA ARG A 110 -21.29 -1.40 -1.19
C ARG A 110 -20.15 -2.31 -0.71
N TYR A 111 -20.31 -3.00 0.42
CA TYR A 111 -19.26 -3.85 0.97
C TYR A 111 -19.27 -5.25 0.35
N LEU A 112 -18.11 -5.66 -0.13
CA LEU A 112 -17.83 -7.01 -0.62
C LEU A 112 -16.59 -7.55 0.10
N GLU A 113 -16.58 -8.84 0.39
CA GLU A 113 -15.47 -9.49 1.10
C GLU A 113 -15.10 -10.80 0.44
N ILE A 114 -13.82 -11.01 0.20
CA ILE A 114 -13.23 -12.27 -0.23
C ILE A 114 -12.33 -12.74 0.92
N SER A 115 -12.81 -13.72 1.67
CA SER A 115 -12.08 -14.31 2.79
C SER A 115 -12.45 -15.79 2.95
N ASN A 116 -11.76 -16.50 3.83
CA ASN A 116 -12.12 -17.87 4.18
C ASN A 116 -13.52 -17.99 4.79
N ARG A 117 -14.05 -16.89 5.35
CA ARG A 117 -15.43 -16.83 5.90
C ARG A 117 -16.45 -16.54 4.81
N THR A 118 -16.06 -15.82 3.78
CA THR A 118 -16.90 -15.40 2.65
C THR A 118 -16.24 -15.79 1.33
N PRO A 119 -16.15 -17.11 1.02
CA PRO A 119 -15.51 -17.59 -0.20
C PRO A 119 -16.37 -17.26 -1.42
N CYS A 120 -16.03 -16.18 -2.11
CA CYS A 120 -16.78 -15.73 -3.30
C CYS A 120 -15.86 -15.35 -4.48
N PHE A 121 -14.56 -15.60 -4.38
CA PHE A 121 -13.62 -15.26 -5.43
C PHE A 121 -13.81 -16.16 -6.66
N GLU A 122 -14.16 -15.55 -7.78
CA GLU A 122 -14.24 -16.20 -9.09
C GLU A 122 -13.39 -15.41 -10.09
N PRO A 123 -12.16 -15.83 -10.35
CA PRO A 123 -11.21 -15.04 -11.13
C PRO A 123 -11.65 -14.79 -12.58
N PHE A 124 -12.54 -15.64 -13.16
CA PHE A 124 -13.01 -15.47 -14.52
C PHE A 124 -14.36 -14.74 -14.63
N TYR A 125 -14.91 -14.31 -13.49
CA TYR A 125 -16.18 -13.62 -13.48
C TYR A 125 -16.11 -12.30 -14.27
N SER A 126 -17.06 -12.09 -15.19
CA SER A 126 -17.14 -10.90 -16.04
C SER A 126 -15.95 -10.68 -16.99
N LEU A 127 -15.15 -11.71 -17.25
CA LEU A 127 -14.09 -11.70 -18.26
C LEU A 127 -14.59 -12.39 -19.55
N ASN A 128 -14.10 -11.91 -20.70
CA ASN A 128 -14.26 -12.60 -21.97
C ASN A 128 -13.11 -13.61 -22.19
N GLU A 129 -13.19 -14.40 -23.25
CA GLU A 129 -12.25 -15.48 -23.55
C GLU A 129 -10.80 -14.98 -23.69
N LEU A 130 -10.61 -13.83 -24.36
CA LEU A 130 -9.31 -13.20 -24.53
C LEU A 130 -8.71 -12.71 -23.21
N GLU A 131 -9.53 -12.10 -22.36
CA GLU A 131 -9.10 -11.63 -21.05
C GLU A 131 -8.74 -12.79 -20.11
N ILE A 132 -9.44 -13.92 -20.21
CA ILE A 132 -9.10 -15.13 -19.46
C ILE A 132 -7.75 -15.69 -19.95
N ALA A 133 -7.56 -15.79 -21.26
CA ALA A 133 -6.30 -16.24 -21.82
C ALA A 133 -5.12 -15.34 -21.40
N ASN A 134 -5.30 -14.04 -21.50
CA ASN A 134 -4.28 -13.07 -21.06
C ASN A 134 -4.04 -13.17 -19.53
N GLN A 135 -5.08 -13.33 -18.72
CA GLN A 135 -4.92 -13.51 -17.27
C GLN A 135 -4.05 -14.73 -16.95
N ILE A 136 -4.31 -15.87 -17.60
CA ILE A 136 -3.53 -17.10 -17.37
C ILE A 136 -2.08 -16.90 -17.82
N LEU A 137 -1.88 -16.35 -19.02
CA LEU A 137 -0.54 -16.18 -19.60
C LEU A 137 0.32 -15.15 -18.85
N GLU A 138 -0.27 -14.05 -18.38
CA GLU A 138 0.47 -12.99 -17.70
C GLU A 138 0.63 -13.23 -16.20
N ALA A 139 -0.33 -13.92 -15.56
CA ALA A 139 -0.25 -14.25 -14.15
C ALA A 139 0.59 -15.50 -13.87
N ALA A 140 0.79 -16.39 -14.85
CA ALA A 140 1.62 -17.56 -14.67
C ALA A 140 3.10 -17.16 -14.52
N PRO A 141 3.78 -17.59 -13.44
CA PRO A 141 5.22 -17.42 -13.31
C PRO A 141 5.99 -18.14 -14.43
N LYS A 142 7.17 -17.61 -14.75
CA LYS A 142 8.02 -18.15 -15.83
C LYS A 142 8.41 -19.62 -15.66
N GLU A 143 8.44 -20.12 -14.44
CA GLU A 143 8.74 -21.52 -14.11
C GLU A 143 7.75 -22.52 -14.70
N TYR A 144 6.52 -22.09 -14.99
CA TYR A 144 5.53 -22.95 -15.66
C TYR A 144 5.78 -23.07 -17.17
N ASP A 145 6.64 -22.24 -17.76
CA ASP A 145 7.02 -22.24 -19.17
C ASP A 145 5.80 -22.37 -20.14
N ILE A 146 4.70 -21.70 -19.79
CA ILE A 146 3.49 -21.66 -20.62
C ILE A 146 3.75 -20.74 -21.80
N ARG A 147 3.67 -21.31 -23.03
CA ARG A 147 3.92 -20.55 -24.26
C ARG A 147 2.66 -19.85 -24.74
N PHE A 148 2.86 -18.87 -25.59
CA PHE A 148 1.76 -18.10 -26.20
C PHE A 148 0.74 -18.99 -26.94
N SER A 149 1.18 -20.14 -27.50
CA SER A 149 0.30 -21.13 -28.13
C SER A 149 -0.80 -21.68 -27.21
N ALA A 150 -0.59 -21.67 -25.89
CA ALA A 150 -1.61 -22.02 -24.90
C ALA A 150 -2.87 -21.15 -25.03
N ARG A 151 -2.75 -19.91 -25.53
CA ARG A 151 -3.88 -19.02 -25.78
C ARG A 151 -4.96 -19.66 -26.64
N TYR A 152 -4.56 -20.29 -27.76
CA TYR A 152 -5.51 -20.96 -28.65
C TYR A 152 -6.27 -22.06 -27.92
N TYR A 153 -5.57 -22.84 -27.10
CA TYR A 153 -6.23 -23.88 -26.29
C TYR A 153 -7.21 -23.31 -25.28
N ILE A 154 -6.82 -22.27 -24.56
CA ILE A 154 -7.67 -21.59 -23.57
C ILE A 154 -8.93 -21.02 -24.25
N GLU A 155 -8.77 -20.38 -25.41
CA GLU A 155 -9.87 -19.84 -26.20
C GLU A 155 -10.79 -20.98 -26.68
N GLY A 156 -10.25 -22.09 -27.19
CA GLY A 156 -11.04 -23.25 -27.61
C GLY A 156 -11.85 -23.89 -26.50
N VAL A 157 -11.25 -24.07 -25.31
CA VAL A 157 -11.98 -24.57 -24.12
C VAL A 157 -13.07 -23.60 -23.69
N SER A 158 -12.77 -22.31 -23.69
CA SER A 158 -13.72 -21.26 -23.30
C SER A 158 -14.93 -21.24 -24.24
N GLU A 159 -14.69 -21.33 -25.53
CA GLU A 159 -15.72 -21.35 -26.55
C GLU A 159 -16.59 -22.62 -26.47
N TYR A 160 -15.97 -23.79 -26.29
CA TYR A 160 -16.69 -25.02 -26.02
C TYR A 160 -17.62 -24.90 -24.82
N LEU A 161 -17.16 -24.39 -23.68
CA LEU A 161 -17.99 -24.20 -22.49
C LEU A 161 -19.17 -23.28 -22.77
N LYS A 162 -18.93 -22.17 -23.45
CA LYS A 162 -19.97 -21.21 -23.84
C LYS A 162 -21.04 -21.83 -24.74
N LYS A 163 -20.61 -22.56 -25.79
CA LYS A 163 -21.52 -23.27 -26.71
C LYS A 163 -22.27 -24.42 -26.03
N SER A 164 -21.68 -25.03 -25.00
CA SER A 164 -22.35 -26.03 -24.18
C SER A 164 -23.42 -25.46 -23.25
N GLY A 165 -23.67 -24.12 -23.25
CA GLY A 165 -24.60 -23.42 -22.37
C GLY A 165 -24.14 -23.34 -20.91
N LYS A 166 -22.86 -23.58 -20.64
CA LYS A 166 -22.31 -23.50 -19.30
C LYS A 166 -21.72 -22.12 -19.10
N ARG A 167 -21.98 -21.54 -17.93
CA ARG A 167 -21.33 -20.30 -17.53
C ARG A 167 -19.82 -20.56 -17.34
N LEU A 168 -19.00 -19.74 -17.98
CA LEU A 168 -17.57 -19.79 -17.84
C LEU A 168 -17.18 -19.51 -16.40
N SER A 169 -16.46 -20.42 -15.76
CA SER A 169 -15.96 -20.29 -14.42
C SER A 169 -14.60 -20.97 -14.27
N PHE A 170 -13.79 -20.50 -13.33
CA PHE A 170 -12.49 -21.12 -13.05
C PHE A 170 -12.64 -22.61 -12.72
N LYS A 171 -13.62 -22.95 -11.92
CA LYS A 171 -13.91 -24.34 -11.54
C LYS A 171 -14.16 -25.23 -12.77
N LEU A 172 -15.04 -24.79 -13.68
CA LEU A 172 -15.35 -25.56 -14.90
C LEU A 172 -14.14 -25.68 -15.81
N PHE A 173 -13.39 -24.58 -15.98
CA PHE A 173 -12.18 -24.59 -16.80
C PHE A 173 -11.13 -25.55 -16.24
N SER A 174 -10.84 -25.47 -14.94
CA SER A 174 -9.83 -26.31 -14.27
C SER A 174 -10.21 -27.79 -14.13
N THR A 175 -11.47 -28.15 -14.38
CA THR A 175 -11.95 -29.54 -14.30
C THR A 175 -12.43 -30.08 -15.65
N CYS A 176 -12.26 -29.32 -16.74
CA CYS A 176 -12.66 -29.76 -18.06
C CYS A 176 -11.78 -30.95 -18.50
N PRO A 177 -12.35 -32.09 -18.86
CA PRO A 177 -11.56 -33.27 -19.23
C PRO A 177 -10.96 -33.10 -20.63
N HIS A 178 -9.74 -32.65 -20.70
CA HIS A 178 -9.04 -32.32 -21.94
C HIS A 178 -8.98 -33.49 -22.91
N ALA A 179 -8.78 -34.70 -22.40
CA ALA A 179 -8.71 -35.90 -23.24
C ALA A 179 -10.02 -36.19 -24.03
N LEU A 180 -11.15 -35.71 -23.53
CA LEU A 180 -12.46 -35.94 -24.16
C LEU A 180 -13.03 -34.69 -24.85
N LEU A 181 -12.27 -33.61 -24.93
CA LEU A 181 -12.78 -32.35 -25.50
C LEU A 181 -13.17 -32.46 -26.97
N PHE A 182 -12.40 -33.18 -27.76
CA PHE A 182 -12.70 -33.33 -29.17
C PHE A 182 -14.01 -34.06 -29.39
N ASP A 183 -14.24 -35.15 -28.67
CA ASP A 183 -15.49 -35.95 -28.75
C ASP A 183 -16.67 -35.09 -28.26
N LYS A 184 -16.47 -34.31 -27.20
CA LYS A 184 -17.52 -33.44 -26.67
C LYS A 184 -17.87 -32.26 -27.59
N VAL A 185 -16.93 -31.75 -28.36
CA VAL A 185 -17.20 -30.73 -29.38
C VAL A 185 -18.00 -31.35 -30.53
N GLU A 186 -17.67 -32.59 -30.95
CA GLU A 186 -18.46 -33.33 -31.90
C GLU A 186 -19.90 -33.63 -31.43
N ASP A 187 -20.03 -34.00 -30.14
CA ASP A 187 -21.36 -34.18 -29.52
C ASP A 187 -22.23 -32.91 -29.59
N LEU A 188 -21.62 -31.71 -29.41
CA LEU A 188 -22.34 -30.43 -29.56
C LEU A 188 -22.86 -30.23 -30.97
N ARG A 189 -22.08 -30.59 -31.98
CA ARG A 189 -22.50 -30.56 -33.40
C ARG A 189 -23.66 -31.54 -33.63
N MET A 190 -23.50 -32.80 -33.18
CA MET A 190 -24.54 -33.82 -33.32
C MET A 190 -25.88 -33.41 -32.64
N GLN A 191 -25.78 -32.62 -31.57
CA GLN A 191 -26.94 -32.03 -30.91
C GLN A 191 -27.50 -30.79 -31.63
N GLY A 192 -26.92 -30.33 -32.71
CA GLY A 192 -27.30 -29.14 -33.47
C GLY A 192 -27.05 -27.82 -32.71
N LYS A 193 -26.17 -27.84 -31.72
CA LYS A 193 -25.83 -26.63 -30.91
C LYS A 193 -24.77 -25.76 -31.58
N ILE A 194 -23.98 -26.33 -32.44
CA ILE A 194 -22.93 -25.69 -33.26
C ILE A 194 -23.00 -26.20 -34.68
N SER A 195 -22.55 -25.36 -35.62
CA SER A 195 -22.40 -25.72 -37.03
C SER A 195 -21.10 -26.50 -37.27
N ASP A 196 -20.98 -27.12 -38.44
CA ASP A 196 -19.73 -27.81 -38.86
C ASP A 196 -18.54 -26.84 -38.90
N ALA A 197 -18.75 -25.59 -39.29
CA ALA A 197 -17.72 -24.56 -39.32
C ALA A 197 -17.22 -24.22 -37.91
N GLU A 198 -18.13 -24.06 -36.95
CA GLU A 198 -17.81 -23.79 -35.55
C GLU A 198 -17.10 -24.98 -34.88
N GLU A 199 -17.51 -26.21 -35.21
CA GLU A 199 -16.80 -27.42 -34.77
C GLU A 199 -15.34 -27.39 -35.21
N GLN A 200 -15.12 -27.15 -36.51
CA GLN A 200 -13.74 -27.10 -37.07
C GLN A 200 -12.91 -25.98 -36.46
N GLU A 201 -13.50 -24.81 -36.20
CA GLU A 201 -12.83 -23.69 -35.55
C GLU A 201 -12.39 -24.05 -34.12
N ILE A 202 -13.30 -24.58 -33.29
CA ILE A 202 -13.00 -24.99 -31.91
C ILE A 202 -11.93 -26.09 -31.90
N LYS A 203 -12.07 -27.15 -32.75
CA LYS A 203 -11.11 -28.24 -32.87
C LYS A 203 -9.72 -27.71 -33.30
N SER A 204 -9.66 -26.78 -34.23
CA SER A 204 -8.40 -26.16 -34.68
C SER A 204 -7.71 -25.42 -33.55
N LYS A 205 -8.45 -24.60 -32.77
CA LYS A 205 -7.91 -23.91 -31.60
C LYS A 205 -7.36 -24.88 -30.55
N LEU A 206 -8.09 -25.95 -30.25
CA LEU A 206 -7.65 -26.99 -29.31
C LEU A 206 -6.37 -27.68 -29.76
N MET A 207 -6.27 -28.00 -31.04
CA MET A 207 -5.06 -28.63 -31.63
C MET A 207 -3.85 -27.72 -31.59
N MET A 208 -4.01 -26.43 -31.92
CA MET A 208 -2.90 -25.47 -31.94
C MET A 208 -2.22 -25.30 -30.57
N GLY A 209 -2.98 -25.44 -29.47
CA GLY A 209 -2.45 -25.31 -28.12
C GLY A 209 -2.25 -26.61 -27.36
N GLN A 210 -2.44 -27.76 -28.01
CA GLN A 210 -2.44 -29.09 -27.35
C GLN A 210 -1.12 -29.41 -26.62
N SER A 211 0.01 -28.92 -27.12
CA SER A 211 1.34 -29.14 -26.51
C SER A 211 1.49 -28.49 -25.15
N GLU A 212 0.65 -27.52 -24.81
CA GLU A 212 0.72 -26.75 -23.57
C GLU A 212 -0.23 -27.27 -22.47
N ASN A 213 -1.09 -28.26 -22.79
CA ASN A 213 -2.14 -28.73 -21.85
C ASN A 213 -1.62 -29.14 -20.49
N TYR A 214 -0.54 -29.94 -20.44
CA TYR A 214 0.02 -30.41 -19.17
C TYR A 214 0.54 -29.25 -18.31
N LYS A 215 1.15 -28.25 -18.91
CA LYS A 215 1.65 -27.07 -18.21
C LYS A 215 0.50 -26.22 -17.66
N LEU A 216 -0.54 -26.04 -18.49
CA LEU A 216 -1.76 -25.36 -18.09
C LEU A 216 -2.47 -26.07 -16.92
N ASP A 217 -2.61 -27.39 -17.02
CA ASP A 217 -3.23 -28.19 -15.95
C ASP A 217 -2.44 -28.07 -14.65
N THR A 218 -1.12 -28.12 -14.71
CA THR A 218 -0.25 -27.99 -13.55
C THR A 218 -0.41 -26.59 -12.92
N TYR A 219 -0.39 -25.54 -13.73
CA TYR A 219 -0.61 -24.17 -13.25
C TYR A 219 -1.99 -24.00 -12.64
N MET A 220 -3.05 -24.45 -13.34
CA MET A 220 -4.44 -24.33 -12.88
C MET A 220 -4.70 -25.12 -11.59
N ALA A 221 -4.08 -26.29 -11.44
CA ALA A 221 -4.17 -27.09 -10.23
C ALA A 221 -3.48 -26.37 -9.06
N SER A 222 -2.30 -25.82 -9.27
CA SER A 222 -1.56 -25.05 -8.26
C SER A 222 -2.35 -23.80 -7.85
N LEU A 223 -2.85 -23.01 -8.80
CA LEU A 223 -3.67 -21.83 -8.52
C LEU A 223 -4.95 -22.20 -7.77
N LYS A 224 -5.59 -23.31 -8.12
CA LYS A 224 -6.77 -23.84 -7.43
C LYS A 224 -6.47 -24.17 -5.97
N MET A 225 -5.31 -24.76 -5.69
CA MET A 225 -4.89 -25.07 -4.30
C MET A 225 -4.68 -23.77 -3.51
N GLU A 226 -4.05 -22.78 -4.11
CA GLU A 226 -3.85 -21.48 -3.47
C GLU A 226 -5.17 -20.76 -3.14
N MET A 227 -6.14 -20.84 -4.02
CA MET A 227 -7.45 -20.20 -3.87
C MET A 227 -8.47 -21.03 -3.11
N ALA A 228 -8.15 -22.25 -2.66
CA ALA A 228 -9.13 -23.22 -2.18
C ALA A 228 -10.11 -22.67 -1.14
N ASN A 229 -9.59 -21.82 -0.23
CA ASN A 229 -10.39 -21.21 0.85
C ASN A 229 -11.14 -19.94 0.42
N LEU A 230 -10.82 -19.37 -0.74
CA LEU A 230 -11.39 -18.11 -1.22
C LEU A 230 -12.33 -18.32 -2.39
N MET A 231 -12.26 -19.48 -3.06
CA MET A 231 -13.02 -19.78 -4.26
C MET A 231 -14.54 -19.69 -4.03
N TYR A 232 -15.19 -19.10 -5.01
CA TYR A 232 -16.64 -19.05 -5.03
C TYR A 232 -17.27 -20.44 -4.92
N VAL A 233 -18.13 -20.60 -3.92
CA VAL A 233 -19.00 -21.76 -3.74
C VAL A 233 -20.45 -21.28 -3.84
N PRO A 234 -21.26 -21.80 -4.77
CA PRO A 234 -22.65 -21.43 -4.88
C PRO A 234 -23.39 -21.67 -3.56
N ARG A 235 -23.81 -20.60 -2.89
CA ARG A 235 -24.63 -20.61 -1.68
C ARG A 235 -25.73 -19.59 -1.85
N ASN A 236 -26.85 -19.76 -1.15
CA ASN A 236 -27.96 -18.81 -1.19
C ASN A 236 -27.46 -17.40 -0.78
N GLY A 237 -27.68 -16.43 -1.64
CA GLY A 237 -27.35 -15.03 -1.40
C GLY A 237 -25.90 -14.62 -1.68
N GLN A 238 -25.01 -15.54 -2.05
CA GLN A 238 -23.65 -15.19 -2.48
C GLN A 238 -23.54 -15.11 -4.01
N HIS A 239 -22.85 -14.07 -4.48
CA HIS A 239 -22.53 -13.88 -5.89
C HIS A 239 -21.03 -14.00 -6.11
N PRO A 240 -20.59 -14.55 -7.26
CA PRO A 240 -19.21 -14.58 -7.62
C PRO A 240 -18.66 -13.15 -7.74
N THR A 241 -17.48 -12.93 -7.23
CA THR A 241 -16.85 -11.60 -7.14
C THR A 241 -15.39 -11.67 -7.55
N ASN A 242 -14.89 -10.61 -8.16
CA ASN A 242 -13.48 -10.36 -8.40
C ASN A 242 -13.23 -8.83 -8.43
N ILE A 243 -11.98 -8.43 -8.66
CA ILE A 243 -11.60 -7.02 -8.68
C ILE A 243 -12.31 -6.24 -9.79
N ILE A 244 -12.49 -6.85 -10.97
CA ILE A 244 -13.16 -6.20 -12.11
C ILE A 244 -14.62 -5.91 -11.79
N SER A 245 -15.35 -6.91 -11.26
CA SER A 245 -16.76 -6.74 -10.89
C SER A 245 -16.95 -5.73 -9.77
N ALA A 246 -16.08 -5.77 -8.74
CA ALA A 246 -16.12 -4.81 -7.64
C ALA A 246 -15.83 -3.38 -8.12
N SER A 247 -14.84 -3.21 -9.00
CA SER A 247 -14.48 -1.91 -9.58
C SER A 247 -15.62 -1.33 -10.43
N SER A 248 -16.27 -2.17 -11.25
CA SER A 248 -17.41 -1.75 -12.08
C SER A 248 -18.63 -1.33 -11.26
N GLN A 249 -18.85 -1.98 -10.11
CA GLN A 249 -19.95 -1.69 -9.18
C GLN A 249 -19.63 -0.55 -8.20
N LYS A 250 -18.42 0.00 -8.26
CA LYS A 250 -17.93 1.04 -7.32
C LYS A 250 -18.07 0.61 -5.85
N SER A 251 -17.73 -0.64 -5.59
CA SER A 251 -17.82 -1.27 -4.27
C SER A 251 -16.52 -1.11 -3.48
N VAL A 252 -16.60 -1.36 -2.18
CA VAL A 252 -15.45 -1.59 -1.29
C VAL A 252 -15.23 -3.10 -1.25
N LEU A 253 -14.16 -3.57 -1.86
CA LEU A 253 -13.77 -4.98 -1.86
C LEU A 253 -12.61 -5.20 -0.90
N CYS A 254 -12.84 -5.99 0.13
CA CYS A 254 -11.83 -6.42 1.10
C CYS A 254 -11.39 -7.84 0.77
N VAL A 255 -10.08 -8.04 0.55
CA VAL A 255 -9.48 -9.33 0.18
C VAL A 255 -8.48 -9.75 1.25
N ASP A 256 -8.79 -10.83 1.97
CA ASP A 256 -7.89 -11.45 2.93
C ASP A 256 -6.96 -12.44 2.25
N LEU A 257 -5.67 -12.14 2.27
CA LEU A 257 -4.60 -12.95 1.67
C LEU A 257 -3.85 -13.82 2.68
N THR A 258 -4.38 -14.03 3.88
CA THR A 258 -3.72 -14.81 4.96
C THR A 258 -3.31 -16.23 4.53
N SER A 259 -4.05 -16.82 3.61
CA SER A 259 -3.73 -18.16 3.08
C SER A 259 -2.71 -18.12 1.94
N ALA A 260 -2.37 -16.92 1.51
CA ALA A 260 -1.59 -16.68 0.30
C ALA A 260 -0.10 -16.46 0.62
N THR A 261 0.58 -17.48 1.09
CA THR A 261 2.03 -17.60 0.86
C THR A 261 2.36 -17.53 -0.64
N ASN A 262 1.50 -17.04 -1.48
CA ASN A 262 1.01 -17.59 -2.73
C ASN A 262 1.23 -16.60 -3.84
N LYS A 263 2.31 -16.84 -4.56
CA LYS A 263 2.70 -16.07 -5.73
C LYS A 263 1.63 -16.04 -6.84
N LEU A 264 0.89 -17.16 -7.04
CA LEU A 264 -0.04 -17.31 -8.16
C LEU A 264 -1.31 -16.48 -7.95
N LEU A 265 -1.88 -16.54 -6.76
CA LEU A 265 -3.06 -15.73 -6.43
C LEU A 265 -2.74 -14.24 -6.51
N LEU A 266 -1.62 -13.82 -5.94
CA LEU A 266 -1.23 -12.40 -5.96
C LEU A 266 -0.94 -11.92 -7.38
N ASN A 267 -0.32 -12.75 -8.25
CA ASN A 267 -0.18 -12.44 -9.67
C ASN A 267 -1.54 -12.26 -10.36
N THR A 268 -2.50 -13.15 -10.06
CA THR A 268 -3.85 -13.06 -10.61
C THR A 268 -4.54 -11.75 -10.18
N ILE A 269 -4.42 -11.39 -8.91
CA ILE A 269 -4.93 -10.12 -8.37
C ILE A 269 -4.28 -8.92 -9.05
N VAL A 270 -2.95 -8.92 -9.18
CA VAL A 270 -2.20 -7.85 -9.85
C VAL A 270 -2.61 -7.71 -11.32
N PHE A 271 -2.80 -8.83 -12.03
CA PHE A 271 -3.32 -8.80 -13.39
C PHE A 271 -4.69 -8.12 -13.44
N GLN A 272 -5.62 -8.50 -12.53
CA GLN A 272 -6.95 -7.91 -12.49
C GLN A 272 -6.94 -6.41 -12.11
N LEU A 273 -6.04 -5.99 -11.23
CA LEU A 273 -5.82 -4.57 -10.95
C LEU A 273 -5.39 -3.79 -12.20
N LYS A 274 -4.44 -4.33 -12.98
CA LYS A 274 -4.01 -3.75 -14.26
C LYS A 274 -5.14 -3.74 -15.29
N LEU A 275 -5.87 -4.85 -15.41
CA LEU A 275 -6.99 -4.97 -16.35
C LEU A 275 -8.12 -3.99 -16.00
N ALA A 276 -8.39 -3.75 -14.71
CA ALA A 276 -9.35 -2.74 -14.29
C ALA A 276 -8.98 -1.34 -14.81
N LEU A 277 -7.70 -0.96 -14.72
CA LEU A 277 -7.20 0.29 -15.28
C LEU A 277 -7.34 0.33 -16.80
N THR A 278 -7.02 -0.76 -17.49
CA THR A 278 -7.17 -0.87 -18.96
C THR A 278 -8.62 -0.70 -19.38
N LYS A 279 -9.57 -1.20 -18.58
CA LYS A 279 -11.02 -1.00 -18.79
C LYS A 279 -11.50 0.41 -18.40
N GLY A 280 -10.63 1.28 -17.91
CA GLY A 280 -10.93 2.66 -17.51
C GLY A 280 -11.50 2.80 -16.10
N TYR A 281 -11.51 1.73 -15.29
CA TYR A 281 -11.91 1.82 -13.91
C TYR A 281 -10.78 2.43 -13.07
N ARG A 282 -11.07 3.59 -12.46
CA ARG A 282 -10.20 4.18 -11.44
C ARG A 282 -10.60 3.59 -10.08
N TYR A 283 -9.64 3.26 -9.26
CA TYR A 283 -9.87 2.74 -7.91
C TYR A 283 -8.83 3.23 -6.92
N THR A 284 -9.19 3.24 -5.66
CA THR A 284 -8.26 3.41 -4.54
C THR A 284 -7.79 2.03 -4.10
N LEU A 285 -6.48 1.84 -4.05
CA LEU A 285 -5.85 0.62 -3.54
C LEU A 285 -5.35 0.85 -2.13
N LEU A 286 -5.87 0.08 -1.19
CA LEU A 286 -5.40 0.06 0.19
C LEU A 286 -4.67 -1.26 0.44
N VAL A 287 -3.46 -1.19 0.95
CA VAL A 287 -2.63 -2.35 1.25
C VAL A 287 -2.23 -2.31 2.70
N ASP A 288 -2.47 -3.38 3.43
CA ASP A 288 -2.06 -3.50 4.82
C ASP A 288 -1.16 -4.71 5.04
N SER A 289 0.08 -4.43 5.42
CA SER A 289 1.07 -5.40 5.92
C SER A 289 1.43 -6.56 4.95
N ILE A 290 1.28 -6.36 3.63
CA ILE A 290 1.69 -7.37 2.63
C ILE A 290 3.13 -7.09 2.21
N PRO A 291 4.09 -8.00 2.49
CA PRO A 291 5.49 -7.81 2.15
C PRO A 291 5.74 -7.63 0.65
N LEU A 292 6.60 -6.68 0.29
CA LEU A 292 6.91 -6.41 -1.12
C LEU A 292 7.67 -7.56 -1.78
N ASN A 293 8.50 -8.25 -1.03
CA ASN A 293 9.27 -9.40 -1.49
C ASN A 293 8.43 -10.67 -1.71
N ALA A 294 7.16 -10.65 -1.31
CA ALA A 294 6.27 -11.78 -1.55
C ALA A 294 6.09 -12.07 -3.04
N ASN A 295 6.14 -11.04 -3.89
CA ASN A 295 5.89 -11.20 -5.32
C ASN A 295 6.49 -10.05 -6.16
N GLU A 296 7.27 -10.38 -7.20
CA GLU A 296 7.92 -9.38 -8.07
C GLU A 296 6.91 -8.54 -8.89
N SER A 297 5.85 -9.18 -9.39
CA SER A 297 4.81 -8.48 -10.17
C SER A 297 4.07 -7.47 -9.30
N TYR A 298 3.75 -7.84 -8.07
CA TYR A 298 3.13 -6.99 -7.07
C TYR A 298 4.04 -5.81 -6.67
N ALA A 299 5.30 -6.10 -6.38
CA ALA A 299 6.29 -5.08 -6.05
C ALA A 299 6.46 -4.07 -7.19
N THR A 300 6.54 -4.55 -8.43
CA THR A 300 6.64 -3.70 -9.62
C THR A 300 5.40 -2.85 -9.80
N PHE A 301 4.22 -3.44 -9.61
CA PHE A 301 2.95 -2.71 -9.72
C PHE A 301 2.85 -1.57 -8.71
N LEU A 302 3.18 -1.80 -7.44
CA LEU A 302 3.15 -0.76 -6.41
C LEU A 302 4.18 0.35 -6.63
N LYS A 303 5.39 0.00 -7.10
CA LYS A 303 6.46 0.97 -7.39
C LYS A 303 6.19 1.84 -8.64
N THR A 304 5.30 1.40 -9.52
CA THR A 304 4.99 2.13 -10.76
C THR A 304 3.89 3.15 -10.50
N PRO A 305 4.18 4.45 -10.52
CA PRO A 305 3.15 5.47 -10.35
C PRO A 305 2.15 5.44 -11.51
N THR A 306 0.89 5.67 -11.21
CA THR A 306 -0.17 5.76 -12.21
C THR A 306 -1.21 6.79 -11.78
N ASP A 307 -1.58 7.68 -12.70
CA ASP A 307 -2.58 8.74 -12.48
C ASP A 307 -4.01 8.20 -12.28
N ARG A 308 -4.21 6.91 -12.48
CA ARG A 308 -5.54 6.27 -12.42
C ARG A 308 -5.87 5.66 -11.09
N ILE A 309 -4.90 5.44 -10.24
CA ILE A 309 -5.06 4.87 -8.90
C ILE A 309 -4.52 5.81 -7.84
N CYS A 310 -5.16 5.74 -6.69
CA CYS A 310 -4.60 6.22 -5.44
C CYS A 310 -4.21 5.00 -4.62
N THR A 311 -3.01 5.01 -4.06
CA THR A 311 -2.50 3.89 -3.26
C THR A 311 -2.16 4.36 -1.86
N MET A 312 -2.69 3.67 -0.86
CA MET A 312 -2.27 3.83 0.52
C MET A 312 -1.71 2.52 1.05
N ILE A 313 -0.49 2.57 1.55
CA ILE A 313 0.20 1.40 2.10
C ILE A 313 0.38 1.60 3.59
N SER A 314 -0.06 0.62 4.37
CA SER A 314 0.03 0.58 5.83
C SER A 314 0.86 -0.61 6.29
N SER A 315 1.69 -0.41 7.31
CA SER A 315 2.44 -1.49 7.97
C SER A 315 2.86 -1.08 9.38
N ASP A 316 3.05 -2.04 10.26
CA ASP A 316 3.68 -1.85 11.57
C ASP A 316 5.15 -1.42 11.43
N ASP A 317 5.84 -1.88 10.40
CA ASP A 317 7.18 -1.44 10.03
C ASP A 317 7.33 -1.46 8.50
N PHE A 318 7.09 -0.30 7.90
CA PHE A 318 7.12 -0.15 6.45
C PHE A 318 8.51 -0.43 5.85
N TYR A 319 9.60 -0.07 6.54
CA TYR A 319 10.95 -0.35 6.05
C TYR A 319 11.25 -1.85 6.05
N SER A 320 10.88 -2.54 7.14
CA SER A 320 11.02 -4.01 7.22
C SER A 320 10.14 -4.73 6.20
N MET A 321 8.93 -4.21 5.93
CA MET A 321 8.03 -4.74 4.90
C MET A 321 8.65 -4.68 3.50
N MET A 322 9.57 -3.73 3.24
CA MET A 322 10.35 -3.66 2.00
C MET A 322 11.46 -4.71 1.90
N GLY A 323 11.67 -5.53 2.96
CA GLY A 323 12.77 -6.50 2.99
C GLY A 323 14.16 -5.88 3.03
N GLY A 324 14.27 -4.60 3.46
CA GLY A 324 15.53 -3.85 3.47
C GLY A 324 15.94 -3.28 2.11
N ASP A 325 15.08 -3.35 1.09
CA ASP A 325 15.31 -2.70 -0.21
C ASP A 325 15.14 -1.18 -0.09
N GLU A 326 16.26 -0.49 0.11
CA GLU A 326 16.31 0.98 0.24
C GLU A 326 15.76 1.69 -1.01
N ARG A 327 15.95 1.10 -2.19
CA ARG A 327 15.46 1.69 -3.44
C ARG A 327 13.93 1.60 -3.53
N ALA A 328 13.36 0.45 -3.14
CA ALA A 328 11.92 0.29 -3.08
C ALA A 328 11.30 1.25 -2.04
N PHE A 329 11.92 1.33 -0.86
CA PHE A 329 11.51 2.25 0.20
C PHE A 329 11.49 3.71 -0.29
N ALA A 330 12.61 4.19 -0.84
CA ALA A 330 12.72 5.55 -1.35
C ALA A 330 11.74 5.83 -2.50
N THR A 331 11.50 4.86 -3.40
CA THR A 331 10.56 5.01 -4.52
C THR A 331 9.12 5.18 -4.02
N LEU A 332 8.69 4.35 -3.07
CA LEU A 332 7.32 4.42 -2.55
C LEU A 332 7.07 5.67 -1.71
N ILE A 333 8.06 6.09 -0.92
CA ILE A 333 7.98 7.37 -0.19
C ILE A 333 7.94 8.55 -1.17
N GLY A 334 8.78 8.53 -2.21
CA GLY A 334 8.79 9.57 -3.24
C GLY A 334 7.47 9.68 -4.03
N ASN A 335 6.73 8.58 -4.14
CA ASN A 335 5.41 8.55 -4.77
C ASN A 335 4.28 8.95 -3.81
N SER A 336 4.56 9.11 -2.51
CA SER A 336 3.56 9.42 -1.49
C SER A 336 3.38 10.92 -1.33
N GLN A 337 2.12 11.36 -1.29
CA GLN A 337 1.75 12.75 -1.01
C GLN A 337 1.67 13.01 0.49
N ILE A 338 1.30 11.98 1.25
CA ILE A 338 1.19 12.01 2.71
C ILE A 338 1.94 10.81 3.29
N THR A 339 2.82 11.07 4.25
CA THR A 339 3.53 10.03 5.00
C THR A 339 3.27 10.22 6.48
N VAL A 340 2.67 9.22 7.12
CA VAL A 340 2.36 9.20 8.55
C VAL A 340 3.29 8.19 9.23
N VAL A 341 4.11 8.65 10.15
CA VAL A 341 5.06 7.82 10.88
C VAL A 341 4.75 7.89 12.37
N MET A 342 4.37 6.76 12.92
CA MET A 342 4.12 6.56 14.35
C MET A 342 5.30 5.87 15.01
N SER A 343 5.15 5.44 16.26
CA SER A 343 6.23 4.79 17.01
C SER A 343 6.75 3.52 16.31
N HIS A 344 8.07 3.33 16.34
CA HIS A 344 8.75 2.14 15.83
C HIS A 344 9.61 1.52 16.93
N THR A 345 9.60 0.20 17.00
CA THR A 345 10.47 -0.56 17.93
C THR A 345 11.85 -0.81 17.35
N SER A 346 11.97 -0.84 16.03
CA SER A 346 13.23 -1.05 15.31
C SER A 346 14.03 0.25 15.21
N GLY A 347 15.26 0.26 15.75
CA GLY A 347 16.17 1.39 15.63
C GLY A 347 16.62 1.65 14.18
N ASN A 348 16.71 0.60 13.36
CA ASN A 348 17.04 0.73 11.94
C ASN A 348 15.92 1.47 11.19
N SER A 349 14.68 1.05 11.37
CA SER A 349 13.51 1.69 10.76
C SER A 349 13.36 3.13 11.23
N ALA A 350 13.55 3.40 12.53
CA ALA A 350 13.53 4.76 13.07
C ALA A 350 14.61 5.66 12.44
N THR A 351 15.82 5.10 12.19
CA THR A 351 16.89 5.83 11.50
C THR A 351 16.51 6.15 10.06
N LYS A 352 15.93 5.20 9.33
CA LYS A 352 15.47 5.43 7.96
C LYS A 352 14.39 6.50 7.88
N TRP A 353 13.46 6.54 8.82
CA TRP A 353 12.48 7.61 8.89
C TRP A 353 13.09 8.96 9.25
N ALA A 354 14.08 8.99 10.14
CA ALA A 354 14.82 10.22 10.44
C ALA A 354 15.56 10.76 9.21
N GLU A 355 16.12 9.87 8.35
CA GLU A 355 16.71 10.24 7.06
C GLU A 355 15.68 10.85 6.10
N VAL A 356 14.47 10.28 6.02
CA VAL A 356 13.36 10.80 5.20
C VAL A 356 12.92 12.18 5.65
N PHE A 357 12.84 12.43 6.95
CA PHE A 357 12.49 13.74 7.50
C PHE A 357 13.58 14.79 7.30
N GLY A 358 14.80 14.34 7.03
CA GLY A 358 15.94 15.19 6.70
C GLY A 358 16.78 15.64 7.89
N GLN A 359 17.74 16.49 7.58
CA GLN A 359 18.70 17.04 8.52
C GLN A 359 18.74 18.56 8.43
N TYR A 360 19.14 19.21 9.49
CA TYR A 360 19.34 20.65 9.55
C TYR A 360 20.72 20.98 10.16
N ASP A 361 21.21 22.16 9.84
CA ASP A 361 22.47 22.65 10.41
C ASP A 361 22.20 23.26 11.79
N LYS A 362 22.75 22.61 12.81
CA LYS A 362 22.64 23.02 14.20
C LYS A 362 23.88 23.78 14.62
N TYR A 363 23.68 24.95 15.18
CA TYR A 363 24.75 25.78 15.74
C TYR A 363 24.90 25.52 17.24
N GLU A 364 26.07 25.13 17.66
CA GLU A 364 26.42 24.93 19.05
C GLU A 364 27.42 25.98 19.49
N THR A 365 27.07 26.75 20.53
CA THR A 365 27.97 27.76 21.12
C THR A 365 28.67 27.16 22.32
N SER A 366 30.00 27.05 22.24
CA SER A 366 30.82 26.62 23.38
C SER A 366 31.52 27.79 23.99
N TYR A 367 31.43 27.91 25.31
CA TYR A 367 32.10 28.91 26.10
C TYR A 367 33.27 28.28 26.83
N SER A 368 34.46 28.73 26.52
CA SER A 368 35.65 28.36 27.27
C SER A 368 36.16 29.54 28.08
N ARG A 369 36.26 29.34 29.39
CA ARG A 369 36.85 30.34 30.30
C ARG A 369 38.02 29.73 30.99
N SER A 370 39.21 30.19 30.66
CA SER A 370 40.42 29.80 31.38
C SER A 370 40.85 30.91 32.35
N LYS A 371 41.08 30.53 33.59
CA LYS A 371 41.73 31.39 34.60
C LYS A 371 43.13 30.80 34.82
N GLY A 372 44.14 31.55 34.46
CA GLY A 372 45.52 31.21 34.74
C GLY A 372 46.23 32.35 35.47
N SER A 373 47.15 32.01 36.32
CA SER A 373 48.10 32.96 36.86
C SER A 373 49.49 32.59 36.33
N SER A 374 50.15 33.48 35.61
CA SER A 374 51.53 33.27 35.18
C SER A 374 52.49 34.17 35.97
N ARG A 375 53.54 33.56 36.54
CA ARG A 375 54.69 34.31 37.08
C ARG A 375 55.67 34.45 35.95
N ARG A 376 55.89 35.67 35.51
CA ARG A 376 56.83 35.95 34.39
C ARG A 376 58.34 35.80 34.73
N THR A 377 58.67 35.83 36.01
CA THR A 377 60.06 35.62 36.49
C THR A 377 60.05 34.98 37.88
N PRO A 378 61.07 34.21 38.28
CA PRO A 378 61.13 33.57 39.61
C PRO A 378 61.18 34.58 40.80
N PHE A 379 61.36 35.85 40.53
CA PHE A 379 61.42 36.92 41.53
C PHE A 379 60.22 37.87 41.53
N SER A 380 59.17 37.60 40.71
CA SER A 380 57.99 38.43 40.67
C SER A 380 57.07 38.08 41.85
N LEU A 381 56.92 39.00 42.80
CA LEU A 381 56.06 38.89 43.94
C LEU A 381 54.55 39.00 43.60
N PHE A 382 54.22 39.40 42.37
CA PHE A 382 52.86 39.58 41.91
C PHE A 382 52.57 38.68 40.73
N ALA A 383 51.62 37.80 40.89
CA ALA A 383 51.05 37.00 39.77
C ALA A 383 50.00 37.87 39.04
N SER A 384 50.20 38.07 37.73
CA SER A 384 49.20 38.73 36.91
C SER A 384 48.10 37.74 36.57
N PRO A 385 46.84 37.95 37.03
CA PRO A 385 45.75 37.07 36.67
C PRO A 385 45.45 37.25 35.16
N HIS A 386 45.56 36.17 34.41
CA HIS A 386 45.12 36.13 33.03
C HIS A 386 43.74 35.46 33.02
N GLN A 387 42.73 36.17 32.56
CA GLN A 387 41.41 35.64 32.33
C GLN A 387 41.17 35.76 30.83
N SER A 388 41.09 34.62 30.14
CA SER A 388 40.64 34.59 28.75
C SER A 388 39.27 33.92 28.66
N SER A 389 38.38 34.52 27.91
CA SER A 389 37.13 33.94 27.54
C SER A 389 37.09 33.81 26.02
N SER A 390 36.83 32.63 25.52
CA SER A 390 36.58 32.41 24.10
C SER A 390 35.20 31.82 23.91
N VAL A 391 34.54 32.33 22.88
CA VAL A 391 33.26 31.80 22.39
C VAL A 391 33.54 31.19 21.03
N SER A 392 33.26 29.93 20.88
CA SER A 392 33.31 29.28 19.56
C SER A 392 31.94 28.78 19.16
N ILE A 393 31.58 29.05 17.93
CA ILE A 393 30.34 28.53 17.33
C ILE A 393 30.79 27.42 16.37
N SER A 394 30.26 26.21 16.60
CA SER A 394 30.47 25.07 15.71
C SER A 394 29.13 24.71 15.04
N GLU A 395 29.19 24.37 13.77
CA GLU A 395 28.09 23.92 12.98
C GLU A 395 28.13 22.39 12.90
N ARG A 396 27.00 21.74 13.17
CA ARG A 396 26.86 20.28 13.10
C ARG A 396 25.53 19.93 12.45
N ARG A 397 25.55 18.97 11.51
CA ARG A 397 24.31 18.39 10.98
C ARG A 397 23.64 17.50 12.00
N GLU A 398 22.34 17.74 12.23
CA GLU A 398 21.50 16.95 13.13
C GLU A 398 20.19 16.60 12.41
N TYR A 399 19.62 15.43 12.73
CA TYR A 399 18.30 15.06 12.21
C TYR A 399 17.21 16.03 12.69
N ILE A 400 16.30 16.41 11.79
CA ILE A 400 15.11 17.22 12.15
C ILE A 400 14.30 16.48 13.21
N VAL A 401 14.09 15.17 13.01
CA VAL A 401 13.51 14.25 13.99
C VAL A 401 14.53 13.16 14.28
N LYS A 402 14.94 13.05 15.54
CA LYS A 402 15.91 12.04 15.94
C LYS A 402 15.28 10.63 15.94
N PRO A 403 16.05 9.58 15.59
CA PRO A 403 15.56 8.19 15.67
C PRO A 403 14.97 7.85 17.04
N GLU A 404 15.60 8.31 18.12
CA GLU A 404 15.12 8.06 19.47
C GLU A 404 13.79 8.74 19.76
N ALA A 405 13.48 9.86 19.12
CA ALA A 405 12.19 10.53 19.24
C ALA A 405 11.09 9.68 18.58
N ILE A 406 11.37 9.07 17.42
CA ILE A 406 10.44 8.15 16.74
C ILE A 406 10.19 6.91 17.61
N MET A 407 11.24 6.32 18.20
CA MET A 407 11.12 5.14 19.06
C MET A 407 10.37 5.40 20.37
N ARG A 408 10.36 6.64 20.85
CA ARG A 408 9.75 7.04 22.14
C ARG A 408 8.40 7.71 21.99
N MET A 409 7.86 7.81 20.79
CA MET A 409 6.53 8.35 20.58
C MET A 409 5.50 7.59 21.40
N ARG A 410 4.58 8.31 22.01
CA ARG A 410 3.47 7.75 22.79
C ARG A 410 2.35 7.32 21.87
N TYR A 411 1.40 6.61 22.44
CA TYR A 411 0.16 6.27 21.76
C TYR A 411 -0.51 7.52 21.17
N GLY A 412 -0.86 7.45 19.90
CA GLY A 412 -1.48 8.55 19.18
C GLY A 412 -0.51 9.61 18.63
N GLU A 413 0.76 9.64 19.06
CA GLU A 413 1.74 10.56 18.46
C GLU A 413 2.16 10.10 17.07
N ALA A 414 2.28 11.04 16.13
CA ALA A 414 2.76 10.79 14.78
C ALA A 414 3.52 11.99 14.22
N TYR A 415 4.53 11.72 13.39
CA TYR A 415 5.07 12.68 12.46
C TYR A 415 4.40 12.53 11.11
N VAL A 416 3.93 13.63 10.55
CA VAL A 416 3.25 13.66 9.26
C VAL A 416 4.01 14.57 8.31
N LEU A 417 4.51 13.96 7.24
CA LEU A 417 5.16 14.67 6.13
C LEU A 417 4.15 14.85 4.99
N SER A 418 3.88 16.08 4.63
CA SER A 418 3.09 16.44 3.45
C SER A 418 4.03 16.85 2.32
N ALA A 419 4.22 15.99 1.33
CA ALA A 419 5.10 16.28 0.18
C ALA A 419 4.61 17.48 -0.64
N ALA A 420 3.29 17.65 -0.78
CA ALA A 420 2.69 18.76 -1.53
C ALA A 420 2.97 20.13 -0.90
N ARG A 421 3.23 20.19 0.41
CA ARG A 421 3.49 21.43 1.15
C ARG A 421 4.94 21.57 1.57
N GLY A 422 5.73 20.50 1.50
CA GLY A 422 7.07 20.45 2.08
C GLY A 422 7.08 20.62 3.60
N GLU A 423 5.97 20.27 4.28
CA GLU A 423 5.77 20.50 5.72
C GLU A 423 5.88 19.19 6.50
N LEU A 424 6.60 19.24 7.61
CA LEU A 424 6.67 18.17 8.60
C LEU A 424 5.97 18.64 9.88
N ALA A 425 4.97 17.91 10.32
CA ALA A 425 4.21 18.20 11.53
C ALA A 425 4.33 17.05 12.55
N HIS A 426 4.40 17.39 13.83
CA HIS A 426 4.28 16.46 14.95
C HIS A 426 2.86 16.59 15.53
N LEU A 427 2.08 15.54 15.48
CA LEU A 427 0.67 15.54 15.80
C LEU A 427 0.36 14.52 16.90
N ILE A 428 -0.73 14.78 17.63
CA ILE A 428 -1.36 13.81 18.52
C ILE A 428 -2.66 13.38 17.86
N LEU A 429 -2.71 12.16 17.36
CA LEU A 429 -3.86 11.60 16.68
C LEU A 429 -4.86 11.09 17.71
N ASN A 430 -6.09 11.58 17.64
CA ASN A 430 -7.20 11.05 18.42
C ASN A 430 -7.78 9.85 17.65
N GLY A 431 -7.75 8.67 18.29
CA GLY A 431 -8.24 7.42 17.72
C GLY A 431 -9.75 7.21 17.90
#